data_97c9a8b03835be1019a76a8742b298d3
#
_entry.id   97c9a8b03835be1019a76a8742b298d3
#
_cell.length_a   1.000
_cell.length_b   1.000
_cell.length_c   1.000
_cell.angle_alpha   90.00
_cell.angle_beta   90.00
_cell.angle_gamma   90.00
#
_symmetry.space_group_name_H-M   'P 1'
#
loop_
_entity.id
_entity.type
_entity.pdbx_description
1 polymer ?
#
loop_
_entity_poly.entity_id
_entity_poly.type
_entity_poly.pdbx_seq_one_letter_code
_entity_poly.pdbx_strand_id
1 'polypeptide(L)'
;SDVEIDRQGPSYTIDTVRYFKDKLPASTPCYLIVGMDAFLEIDTWKSFKTLFDLIPMIVMTRPVKGTQITTRFIEELEKYIHAHVDSAYDFVEYKSCFVHPAKQSVYLCYVTPVDISSTQIRNYVRQGVSIKHMVPDSVEKYIHKKGLYL
;
A
#
# COMPACT_ATOMS: atom_id res chain seq x y z
N SER A 1 12.33 5.72 -8.46
CA SER A 1 13.09 4.73 -9.23
C SER A 1 12.23 4.19 -10.35
N ASP A 2 12.80 3.96 -11.50
CA ASP A 2 12.12 3.51 -12.72
C ASP A 2 12.23 1.99 -12.91
N VAL A 3 12.67 1.28 -11.87
CA VAL A 3 12.98 -0.16 -11.90
C VAL A 3 11.86 -1.06 -12.44
N GLU A 4 10.61 -0.69 -12.20
CA GLU A 4 9.46 -1.44 -12.72
C GLU A 4 9.10 -1.04 -14.15
N ILE A 5 9.41 0.20 -14.54
CA ILE A 5 9.23 0.69 -15.92
C ILE A 5 10.27 0.07 -16.85
N ASP A 6 11.51 -0.04 -16.36
CA ASP A 6 12.64 -0.58 -17.15
C ASP A 6 12.59 -2.12 -17.26
N ARG A 7 11.78 -2.77 -16.43
CA ARG A 7 11.65 -4.23 -16.43
C ARG A 7 10.79 -4.69 -17.60
N GLN A 8 11.31 -5.65 -18.38
CA GLN A 8 10.50 -6.32 -19.41
C GLN A 8 9.50 -7.28 -18.78
N GLY A 9 8.24 -7.21 -19.23
CA GLY A 9 7.16 -8.08 -18.77
C GLY A 9 6.47 -7.59 -17.48
N PRO A 10 5.68 -8.45 -16.82
CA PRO A 10 4.94 -8.09 -15.61
C PRO A 10 5.88 -7.74 -14.45
N SER A 11 5.59 -6.66 -13.73
CA SER A 11 6.30 -6.30 -12.51
C SER A 11 5.56 -6.85 -11.29
N TYR A 12 6.28 -7.64 -10.49
CA TYR A 12 5.75 -8.18 -9.23
C TYR A 12 6.46 -7.53 -8.06
N THR A 13 5.73 -7.20 -7.01
CA THR A 13 6.25 -6.56 -5.80
C THR A 13 7.43 -7.31 -5.19
N ILE A 14 7.38 -8.65 -5.17
CA ILE A 14 8.48 -9.46 -4.65
C ILE A 14 9.81 -9.24 -5.40
N ASP A 15 9.75 -9.06 -6.73
CA ASP A 15 10.94 -8.85 -7.54
C ASP A 15 11.52 -7.44 -7.31
N THR A 16 10.66 -6.46 -7.06
CA THR A 16 11.05 -5.09 -6.70
C THR A 16 11.65 -5.02 -5.30
N VAL A 17 11.07 -5.71 -4.33
CA VAL A 17 11.61 -5.81 -2.97
C VAL A 17 13.01 -6.43 -2.98
N ARG A 18 13.20 -7.56 -3.68
CA ARG A 18 14.51 -8.20 -3.82
C ARG A 18 15.53 -7.27 -4.45
N TYR A 19 15.17 -6.60 -5.54
CA TYR A 19 16.05 -5.64 -6.22
C TYR A 19 16.57 -4.57 -5.25
N PHE A 20 15.68 -3.94 -4.46
CA PHE A 20 16.12 -2.90 -3.53
C PHE A 20 16.92 -3.47 -2.35
N LYS A 21 16.59 -4.64 -1.85
CA LYS A 21 17.38 -5.30 -0.81
C LYS A 21 18.80 -5.64 -1.27
N ASP A 22 18.97 -6.00 -2.53
CA ASP A 22 20.29 -6.30 -3.10
C ASP A 22 21.10 -5.02 -3.44
N LYS A 23 20.41 -3.92 -3.77
CA LYS A 23 21.06 -2.67 -4.18
C LYS A 23 21.38 -1.74 -3.03
N LEU A 24 20.60 -1.76 -1.96
CA LEU A 24 20.79 -0.87 -0.81
C LEU A 24 21.69 -1.52 0.24
N PRO A 25 22.48 -0.72 0.98
CA PRO A 25 23.22 -1.23 2.13
C PRO A 25 22.30 -1.97 3.11
N ALA A 26 22.77 -3.07 3.70
CA ALA A 26 21.99 -3.88 4.63
C ALA A 26 21.45 -3.07 5.84
N SER A 27 22.12 -1.97 6.20
CA SER A 27 21.73 -1.04 7.26
C SER A 27 20.61 -0.06 6.85
N THR A 28 20.22 -0.02 5.55
CA THR A 28 19.19 0.89 5.09
C THR A 28 17.81 0.35 5.45
N PRO A 29 17.02 1.07 6.29
CA PRO A 29 15.67 0.63 6.61
C PRO A 29 14.79 0.76 5.36
N CYS A 30 14.16 -0.34 4.98
CA CYS A 30 13.21 -0.40 3.87
C CYS A 30 11.87 -0.91 4.38
N TYR A 31 10.78 -0.33 3.89
CA TYR A 31 9.42 -0.72 4.23
C TYR A 31 8.58 -0.84 2.96
N LEU A 32 7.69 -1.82 2.91
CA LEU A 32 6.65 -1.91 1.90
C LEU A 32 5.39 -1.20 2.41
N ILE A 33 5.01 -0.10 1.77
CA ILE A 33 3.80 0.64 2.12
C ILE A 33 2.65 0.18 1.22
N VAL A 34 1.56 -0.25 1.83
CA VAL A 34 0.37 -0.73 1.12
C VAL A 34 -0.90 -0.13 1.71
N GLY A 35 -1.90 0.09 0.89
CA GLY A 35 -3.26 0.39 1.37
C GLY A 35 -3.91 -0.86 1.96
N MET A 36 -4.89 -0.67 2.85
CA MET A 36 -5.59 -1.77 3.50
C MET A 36 -6.29 -2.70 2.52
N ASP A 37 -6.96 -2.15 1.53
CA ASP A 37 -7.62 -2.88 0.45
C ASP A 37 -6.64 -3.81 -0.28
N ALA A 38 -5.49 -3.30 -0.66
CA ALA A 38 -4.43 -4.09 -1.31
C ALA A 38 -3.79 -5.12 -0.35
N PHE A 39 -3.73 -4.82 0.95
CA PHE A 39 -3.22 -5.77 1.94
C PHE A 39 -4.18 -6.96 2.15
N LEU A 40 -5.48 -6.73 2.15
CA LEU A 40 -6.49 -7.79 2.28
C LEU A 40 -6.61 -8.69 1.02
N GLU A 41 -5.87 -8.39 -0.03
CA GLU A 41 -5.73 -9.21 -1.23
C GLU A 41 -4.28 -9.68 -1.44
N ILE A 42 -3.41 -9.51 -0.43
CA ILE A 42 -1.97 -9.79 -0.57
C ILE A 42 -1.69 -11.28 -0.83
N ASP A 43 -2.56 -12.16 -0.39
CA ASP A 43 -2.48 -13.61 -0.62
C ASP A 43 -2.57 -13.99 -2.11
N THR A 44 -3.09 -13.10 -2.95
CA THR A 44 -3.11 -13.24 -4.41
C THR A 44 -1.79 -12.84 -5.08
N TRP A 45 -0.87 -12.20 -4.34
CA TRP A 45 0.37 -11.69 -4.90
C TRP A 45 1.41 -12.81 -5.07
N LYS A 46 2.21 -12.69 -6.14
CA LYS A 46 3.32 -13.63 -6.40
C LYS A 46 4.25 -13.72 -5.19
N SER A 47 4.42 -14.93 -4.67
CA SER A 47 5.31 -15.21 -3.53
C SER A 47 5.04 -14.35 -2.30
N PHE A 48 3.77 -14.05 -2.01
CA PHE A 48 3.39 -13.13 -0.95
C PHE A 48 3.97 -13.51 0.44
N LYS A 49 4.02 -14.80 0.78
CA LYS A 49 4.59 -15.25 2.06
C LYS A 49 6.05 -14.82 2.21
N THR A 50 6.81 -14.85 1.13
CA THR A 50 8.21 -14.41 1.13
C THR A 50 8.34 -12.90 1.40
N LEU A 51 7.34 -12.08 1.08
CA LEU A 51 7.37 -10.66 1.44
C LEU A 51 7.44 -10.45 2.95
N PHE A 52 6.70 -11.26 3.71
CA PHE A 52 6.72 -11.20 5.19
C PHE A 52 8.04 -11.68 5.80
N ASP A 53 8.84 -12.44 5.08
CA ASP A 53 10.18 -12.82 5.51
C ASP A 53 11.21 -11.72 5.21
N LEU A 54 11.00 -10.97 4.12
CA LEU A 54 11.99 -10.06 3.57
C LEU A 54 11.87 -8.61 4.06
N ILE A 55 10.66 -8.07 4.22
CA ILE A 55 10.47 -6.63 4.41
C ILE A 55 9.32 -6.34 5.38
N PRO A 56 9.53 -5.45 6.37
CA PRO A 56 8.44 -4.97 7.20
C PRO A 56 7.45 -4.17 6.34
N MET A 57 6.17 -4.28 6.69
CA MET A 57 5.09 -3.62 5.97
C MET A 57 4.48 -2.49 6.78
N ILE A 58 4.03 -1.45 6.11
CA ILE A 58 3.21 -0.39 6.69
C ILE A 58 1.87 -0.41 5.98
N VAL A 59 0.84 -0.85 6.69
CA VAL A 59 -0.54 -0.88 6.18
C VAL A 59 -1.20 0.45 6.50
N MET A 60 -1.49 1.22 5.45
CA MET A 60 -2.18 2.49 5.57
C MET A 60 -3.69 2.28 5.62
N THR A 61 -4.30 2.81 6.66
CA THR A 61 -5.74 2.77 6.84
C THR A 61 -6.35 4.14 6.58
N ARG A 62 -7.48 4.16 5.89
CA ARG A 62 -8.28 5.39 5.68
C ARG A 62 -9.53 5.29 6.53
N PRO A 63 -9.56 5.86 7.73
CA PRO A 63 -10.78 5.86 8.51
C PRO A 63 -11.86 6.64 7.74
N VAL A 64 -13.05 6.07 7.66
CA VAL A 64 -14.23 6.80 7.18
C VAL A 64 -14.49 7.95 8.16
N LYS A 65 -14.80 9.15 7.64
CA LYS A 65 -15.06 10.37 8.42
C LYS A 65 -15.96 10.05 9.62
N GLY A 66 -15.47 10.25 10.86
CA GLY A 66 -16.24 10.03 12.09
C GLY A 66 -16.10 8.65 12.75
N THR A 67 -15.36 7.71 12.16
CA THR A 67 -15.01 6.44 12.80
C THR A 67 -13.59 6.52 13.35
N GLN A 68 -13.46 6.46 14.68
CA GLN A 68 -12.20 6.05 15.30
C GLN A 68 -11.88 4.64 14.78
N ILE A 69 -10.61 4.34 14.62
CA ILE A 69 -10.18 2.99 14.28
C ILE A 69 -10.66 2.08 15.42
N THR A 70 -11.69 1.36 15.10
CA THR A 70 -12.34 0.50 16.05
C THR A 70 -11.52 -0.77 16.19
N THR A 71 -11.52 -1.32 17.40
CA THR A 71 -11.07 -2.69 17.71
C THR A 71 -11.45 -3.68 16.59
N ARG A 72 -12.62 -3.52 16.01
CA ARG A 72 -13.14 -4.31 14.89
C ARG A 72 -12.19 -4.37 13.68
N PHE A 73 -11.50 -3.27 13.39
CA PHE A 73 -10.58 -3.19 12.23
C PHE A 73 -9.30 -3.99 12.48
N ILE A 74 -8.77 -3.89 13.71
CA ILE A 74 -7.62 -4.68 14.14
C ILE A 74 -7.99 -6.17 14.12
N GLU A 75 -9.16 -6.54 14.66
CA GLU A 75 -9.67 -7.90 14.67
C GLU A 75 -9.85 -8.48 13.24
N GLU A 76 -10.34 -7.68 12.29
CA GLU A 76 -10.50 -8.09 10.90
C GLU A 76 -9.14 -8.37 10.25
N LEU A 77 -8.17 -7.50 10.49
CA LEU A 77 -6.82 -7.66 9.98
C LEU A 77 -6.10 -8.86 10.63
N GLU A 78 -6.26 -9.03 11.93
CA GLU A 78 -5.74 -10.18 12.67
C GLU A 78 -6.27 -11.50 12.12
N LYS A 79 -7.58 -11.60 11.94
CA LYS A 79 -8.22 -12.76 11.31
C LYS A 79 -7.67 -13.04 9.93
N TYR A 80 -7.48 -12.01 9.12
CA TYR A 80 -6.91 -12.16 7.78
C TYR A 80 -5.47 -12.66 7.84
N ILE A 81 -4.63 -12.05 8.66
CA ILE A 81 -3.22 -12.43 8.82
C ILE A 81 -3.13 -13.89 9.31
N HIS A 82 -3.91 -14.27 10.32
CA HIS A 82 -3.91 -15.64 10.85
C HIS A 82 -4.39 -16.67 9.82
N ALA A 83 -5.37 -16.34 9.00
CA ALA A 83 -5.93 -17.25 8.02
C ALA A 83 -5.02 -17.44 6.79
N HIS A 84 -4.36 -16.38 6.31
CA HIS A 84 -3.67 -16.40 5.02
C HIS A 84 -2.14 -16.35 5.13
N VAL A 85 -1.60 -15.72 6.19
CA VAL A 85 -0.15 -15.50 6.33
C VAL A 85 0.45 -16.46 7.34
N ASP A 86 0.20 -16.23 8.62
CA ASP A 86 0.71 -17.07 9.72
C ASP A 86 -0.04 -16.75 11.03
N SER A 87 -0.49 -17.78 11.74
CA SER A 87 -1.21 -17.63 13.01
C SER A 87 -0.33 -17.24 14.19
N ALA A 88 1.00 -17.21 14.01
CA ALA A 88 1.94 -16.78 15.05
C ALA A 88 2.19 -15.25 15.08
N TYR A 89 1.42 -14.48 14.32
CA TYR A 89 1.42 -13.03 14.46
C TYR A 89 0.56 -12.59 15.64
N ASP A 90 1.12 -11.76 16.53
CA ASP A 90 0.42 -11.16 17.67
C ASP A 90 0.35 -9.65 17.52
N PHE A 91 -0.81 -9.04 17.81
CA PHE A 91 -0.96 -7.60 17.80
C PHE A 91 -0.40 -6.96 19.07
N VAL A 92 0.49 -6.00 18.92
CA VAL A 92 1.10 -5.24 20.01
C VAL A 92 0.57 -3.81 19.99
N GLU A 93 -0.38 -3.49 20.87
CA GLU A 93 -1.14 -2.24 20.86
C GLU A 93 -0.27 -0.99 20.93
N TYR A 94 0.67 -0.92 21.91
CA TYR A 94 1.53 0.25 22.09
C TYR A 94 2.49 0.53 20.93
N LYS A 95 2.73 -0.47 20.05
CA LYS A 95 3.51 -0.33 18.82
C LYS A 95 2.65 -0.16 17.58
N SER A 96 1.34 -0.34 17.72
CA SER A 96 0.40 -0.39 16.59
C SER A 96 0.88 -1.31 15.47
N CYS A 97 1.35 -2.52 15.83
CA CYS A 97 1.86 -3.46 14.83
C CYS A 97 1.59 -4.92 15.22
N PHE A 98 1.51 -5.76 14.20
CA PHE A 98 1.58 -7.20 14.34
C PHE A 98 3.05 -7.64 14.32
N VAL A 99 3.46 -8.42 15.30
CA VAL A 99 4.81 -8.97 15.45
C VAL A 99 4.78 -10.48 15.28
N HIS A 100 5.88 -11.03 14.80
CA HIS A 100 6.06 -12.47 14.61
C HIS A 100 7.46 -12.88 15.07
N PRO A 101 7.67 -14.06 15.69
CA PRO A 101 8.98 -14.46 16.21
C PRO A 101 10.05 -14.64 15.14
N ALA A 102 9.67 -14.92 13.88
CA ALA A 102 10.63 -15.21 12.79
C ALA A 102 10.39 -14.38 11.52
N LYS A 103 9.35 -13.58 11.45
CA LYS A 103 9.00 -12.77 10.26
C LYS A 103 9.03 -11.28 10.56
N GLN A 104 8.95 -10.47 9.51
CA GLN A 104 8.94 -9.01 9.62
C GLN A 104 7.60 -8.51 10.17
N SER A 105 7.65 -7.40 10.89
CA SER A 105 6.47 -6.78 11.49
C SER A 105 5.56 -6.13 10.45
N VAL A 106 4.26 -6.08 10.76
CA VAL A 106 3.24 -5.38 9.98
C VAL A 106 2.71 -4.21 10.83
N TYR A 107 3.10 -3.00 10.47
CA TYR A 107 2.73 -1.77 11.18
C TYR A 107 1.41 -1.22 10.64
N LEU A 108 0.55 -0.71 11.54
CA LEU A 108 -0.63 0.04 11.16
C LEU A 108 -0.33 1.54 11.18
N CYS A 109 -0.56 2.20 10.06
CA CYS A 109 -0.41 3.64 9.94
C CYS A 109 -1.74 4.29 9.60
N TYR A 110 -2.16 5.19 10.46
CA TYR A 110 -3.40 5.93 10.31
C TYR A 110 -3.14 7.20 9.51
N VAL A 111 -3.76 7.31 8.35
CA VAL A 111 -3.60 8.49 7.50
C VAL A 111 -4.88 9.31 7.47
N THR A 112 -4.73 10.63 7.46
CA THR A 112 -5.88 11.53 7.27
C THR A 112 -6.55 11.20 5.93
N PRO A 113 -7.85 10.90 5.91
CA PRO A 113 -8.54 10.60 4.68
C PRO A 113 -8.61 11.85 3.79
N VAL A 114 -8.14 11.74 2.57
CA VAL A 114 -8.34 12.72 1.52
C VAL A 114 -9.37 12.14 0.56
N ASP A 115 -10.50 12.84 0.39
CA ASP A 115 -11.60 12.40 -0.46
C ASP A 115 -11.29 12.67 -1.94
N ILE A 116 -10.23 12.06 -2.43
CA ILE A 116 -9.77 12.11 -3.82
C ILE A 116 -9.46 10.69 -4.27
N SER A 117 -10.05 10.27 -5.39
CA SER A 117 -9.74 8.98 -6.01
C SER A 117 -9.38 9.13 -7.48
N SER A 118 -8.55 8.22 -7.99
CA SER A 118 -8.20 8.19 -9.42
C SER A 118 -9.44 8.01 -10.31
N THR A 119 -10.44 7.27 -9.84
CA THR A 119 -11.71 7.10 -10.57
C THR A 119 -12.48 8.40 -10.66
N GLN A 120 -12.55 9.17 -9.58
CA GLN A 120 -13.20 10.49 -9.55
C GLN A 120 -12.49 11.47 -10.49
N ILE A 121 -11.14 11.51 -10.45
CA ILE A 121 -10.35 12.37 -11.35
C ILE A 121 -10.63 12.03 -12.81
N ARG A 122 -10.57 10.73 -13.18
CA ARG A 122 -10.87 10.30 -14.56
C ARG A 122 -12.29 10.66 -15.01
N ASN A 123 -13.27 10.53 -14.13
CA ASN A 123 -14.65 10.88 -14.43
C ASN A 123 -14.82 12.38 -14.62
N TYR A 124 -14.17 13.20 -13.80
CA TYR A 124 -14.22 14.66 -13.93
C TYR A 124 -13.60 15.12 -15.25
N VAL A 125 -12.45 14.54 -15.64
CA VAL A 125 -11.84 14.85 -16.94
C VAL A 125 -12.80 14.51 -18.09
N ARG A 126 -13.43 13.32 -18.08
CA ARG A 126 -14.44 12.92 -19.11
C ARG A 126 -15.63 13.88 -19.19
N GLN A 127 -16.02 14.47 -18.05
CA GLN A 127 -17.14 15.39 -17.96
C GLN A 127 -16.75 16.85 -18.21
N GLY A 128 -15.48 17.14 -18.48
CA GLY A 128 -14.98 18.51 -18.61
C GLY A 128 -14.99 19.30 -17.30
N VAL A 129 -15.10 18.61 -16.15
CA VAL A 129 -15.07 19.24 -14.82
C VAL A 129 -13.61 19.44 -14.40
N SER A 130 -13.32 20.61 -13.78
CA SER A 130 -11.97 20.93 -13.31
C SER A 130 -11.48 19.94 -12.25
N ILE A 131 -10.24 19.50 -12.40
CA ILE A 131 -9.51 18.67 -11.43
C ILE A 131 -8.47 19.46 -10.63
N LYS A 132 -8.56 20.79 -10.69
CA LYS A 132 -7.69 21.70 -9.95
C LYS A 132 -7.76 21.39 -8.45
N HIS A 133 -6.62 21.37 -7.78
CA HIS A 133 -6.44 20.99 -6.37
C HIS A 133 -6.70 19.50 -6.03
N MET A 134 -7.11 18.68 -7.00
CA MET A 134 -7.21 17.22 -6.82
C MET A 134 -5.93 16.51 -7.23
N VAL A 135 -5.13 17.16 -8.06
CA VAL A 135 -3.81 16.69 -8.51
C VAL A 135 -2.83 17.88 -8.51
N PRO A 136 -1.51 17.62 -8.50
CA PRO A 136 -0.52 18.66 -8.73
C PRO A 136 -0.72 19.35 -10.09
N ASP A 137 -0.45 20.65 -10.19
CA ASP A 137 -0.60 21.42 -11.43
C ASP A 137 0.14 20.82 -12.64
N SER A 138 1.29 20.22 -12.40
CA SER A 138 2.08 19.52 -13.42
C SER A 138 1.34 18.31 -13.99
N VAL A 139 0.61 17.58 -13.13
CA VAL A 139 -0.18 16.40 -13.51
C VAL A 139 -1.43 16.84 -14.28
N GLU A 140 -2.14 17.87 -13.82
CA GLU A 140 -3.28 18.45 -14.55
C GLU A 140 -2.87 18.87 -15.96
N LYS A 141 -1.79 19.65 -16.08
CA LYS A 141 -1.23 20.06 -17.37
C LYS A 141 -0.86 18.87 -18.26
N TYR A 142 -0.29 17.82 -17.68
CA TYR A 142 0.07 16.62 -18.42
C TYR A 142 -1.15 15.87 -18.96
N ILE A 143 -2.19 15.69 -18.14
CA ILE A 143 -3.45 15.06 -18.52
C ILE A 143 -4.07 15.81 -19.72
N HIS A 144 -4.19 17.14 -19.65
CA HIS A 144 -4.75 17.94 -20.71
C HIS A 144 -3.89 17.95 -21.97
N LYS A 145 -2.56 18.11 -21.83
CA LYS A 145 -1.61 18.10 -22.98
C LYS A 145 -1.63 16.79 -23.75
N LYS A 146 -1.83 15.66 -23.05
CA LYS A 146 -1.83 14.33 -23.65
C LYS A 146 -3.24 13.84 -24.02
N GLY A 147 -4.29 14.60 -23.73
CA GLY A 147 -5.67 14.19 -23.99
C GLY A 147 -6.05 12.89 -23.26
N LEU A 148 -5.54 12.69 -22.03
CA LEU A 148 -5.81 11.47 -21.28
C LEU A 148 -7.23 11.51 -20.72
N TYR A 149 -7.89 10.37 -20.74
CA TYR A 149 -9.22 10.13 -20.14
C TYR A 149 -10.39 10.90 -20.81
N LEU A 150 -10.18 11.46 -21.99
CA LEU A 150 -11.24 12.11 -22.80
C LEU A 150 -12.10 11.05 -23.50
#